data_58de473915e1cb1102f17192abf20bf4
#
_entry.id   58de473915e1cb1102f17192abf20bf4
#
_cell.length_a   1.000
_cell.length_b   1.000
_cell.length_c   1.000
_cell.angle_alpha   90.00
_cell.angle_beta   90.00
_cell.angle_gamma   90.00
#
_symmetry.space_group_name_H-M   'P 1'
#
loop_
_entity.id
_entity.type
_entity.pdbx_description
1 polymer ?
#
loop_
_entity_poly.entity_id
_entity_poly.type
_entity_poly.pdbx_seq_one_letter_code
_entity_poly.pdbx_strand_id
1 'polypeptide(L)'
;MDFRTFSLIFLALCPALSAQTVKEIVLTIDASTKAAWTDANYICATIDWWPKEKCNYNQCPWGSASIINLDLTHPYLENAIRAFKGLRLRLGGSLQDQVIYGVGNLKSPCSSFTQQKDGLFGFSKGCLPMQRWDELNNLFKKTGALVTFGLNALYGRQPTNRHAWVGNWDSSNALDFIKYTVAKGYQINSWEFGNELSGSGIGASVDAAQYGKDVIQLHNLLNQVYQNTPVRPLLLAPGGFYDPGWFSKLLQVSGRGTVNVLTHHIYNLGPGSDSKLVDKILNPEYLSRTEGTFSSLTKTILRNGPWASAWVGESGGAFNSGGPDVSNAFVDSFWYLDQLGMAAKHHTKVYCRQTLIGGNYGLLDTDTFVPNPDYYSALLWNRLMGKVVLRVVNSAAPHLRTYAHCTKDRAGVTLLLINLSTQIQYKVNIHSTAETSLQVGEKKVHNKKSFARSIKESVSWVGTKSSDVTLSREEYHLTPEGGNIKSRTMLLNGKLLRLTETGDIPSLSPALANLNSPISIEPLSIKFIVFPNFNSPSCSR
;
A
#
# COMPACT_ATOMS: atom_id res chain seq x y z
N MET A 1 41.34 -39.94 57.67
CA MET A 1 41.30 -39.66 56.21
C MET A 1 39.87 -39.76 55.77
N ASP A 2 39.16 -38.59 55.77
CA ASP A 2 37.75 -38.51 55.45
C ASP A 2 37.57 -38.23 53.95
N PHE A 3 36.89 -39.11 53.23
CA PHE A 3 36.44 -38.89 51.88
C PHE A 3 35.07 -38.23 51.94
N ARG A 4 34.98 -36.93 51.58
CA ARG A 4 33.71 -36.23 51.36
C ARG A 4 33.29 -36.38 49.93
N THR A 5 32.17 -37.13 49.70
CA THR A 5 31.50 -37.27 48.40
C THR A 5 30.77 -35.98 48.07
N PHE A 6 31.18 -35.31 47.00
CA PHE A 6 30.44 -34.15 46.40
C PHE A 6 29.44 -34.73 45.41
N SER A 7 28.14 -34.71 45.71
CA SER A 7 27.06 -34.97 44.76
C SER A 7 26.80 -33.68 43.92
N LEU A 8 27.16 -33.71 42.68
CA LEU A 8 26.76 -32.69 41.68
C LEU A 8 25.32 -32.96 41.23
N ILE A 9 24.39 -32.10 41.64
CA ILE A 9 23.01 -32.08 41.15
C ILE A 9 23.04 -31.34 39.81
N PHE A 10 22.94 -32.07 38.69
CA PHE A 10 22.67 -31.48 37.37
C PHE A 10 21.18 -31.09 37.32
N LEU A 11 20.89 -29.79 37.49
CA LEU A 11 19.60 -29.21 37.12
C LEU A 11 19.55 -29.16 35.58
N ALA A 12 18.86 -30.12 34.97
CA ALA A 12 18.48 -30.06 33.57
C ALA A 12 17.45 -28.94 33.41
N LEU A 13 17.88 -27.79 32.92
CA LEU A 13 17.01 -26.74 32.36
C LEU A 13 16.39 -27.31 31.09
N CYS A 14 15.24 -28.00 31.21
CA CYS A 14 14.36 -28.20 30.06
C CYS A 14 13.82 -26.83 29.63
N PRO A 15 14.09 -26.37 28.40
CA PRO A 15 13.36 -25.23 27.88
C PRO A 15 11.89 -25.63 27.86
N ALA A 16 11.05 -24.89 28.57
CA ALA A 16 9.60 -25.04 28.50
C ALA A 16 9.21 -24.78 27.04
N LEU A 17 8.99 -25.82 26.26
CA LEU A 17 8.30 -25.73 24.98
C LEU A 17 6.92 -25.15 25.30
N SER A 18 6.74 -23.87 25.04
CA SER A 18 5.43 -23.23 25.06
C SER A 18 4.54 -24.00 24.07
N ALA A 19 3.61 -24.78 24.57
CA ALA A 19 2.71 -25.56 23.72
C ALA A 19 1.92 -24.60 22.85
N GLN A 20 2.13 -24.68 21.54
CA GLN A 20 1.40 -23.88 20.55
C GLN A 20 -0.10 -24.23 20.63
N THR A 21 -0.94 -23.23 20.92
CA THR A 21 -2.39 -23.41 21.00
C THR A 21 -2.98 -23.47 19.60
N VAL A 22 -3.63 -24.56 19.25
CA VAL A 22 -4.37 -24.69 17.98
C VAL A 22 -5.83 -24.30 18.20
N LYS A 23 -6.34 -23.36 17.40
CA LYS A 23 -7.73 -22.90 17.43
C LYS A 23 -8.40 -23.13 16.07
N GLU A 24 -9.50 -23.88 16.06
CA GLU A 24 -10.32 -24.07 14.87
C GLU A 24 -11.32 -22.91 14.74
N ILE A 25 -11.46 -22.37 13.53
CA ILE A 25 -12.34 -21.25 13.22
C ILE A 25 -13.03 -21.46 11.87
N VAL A 26 -14.16 -20.79 11.71
CA VAL A 26 -14.90 -20.72 10.45
C VAL A 26 -14.88 -19.29 9.93
N LEU A 27 -14.50 -19.11 8.68
CA LEU A 27 -14.62 -17.85 7.95
C LEU A 27 -15.74 -17.98 6.92
N THR A 28 -16.60 -16.96 6.84
CA THR A 28 -17.63 -16.90 5.80
C THR A 28 -17.29 -15.85 4.79
N ILE A 29 -17.16 -16.24 3.52
CA ILE A 29 -16.95 -15.33 2.37
C ILE A 29 -18.30 -15.07 1.72
N ASP A 30 -18.71 -13.78 1.65
CA ASP A 30 -19.85 -13.37 0.87
C ASP A 30 -19.46 -13.32 -0.62
N ALA A 31 -19.79 -14.40 -1.33
CA ALA A 31 -19.50 -14.56 -2.73
C ALA A 31 -20.59 -13.99 -3.66
N SER A 32 -21.72 -13.57 -3.09
CA SER A 32 -22.90 -13.10 -3.84
C SER A 32 -22.88 -11.59 -4.09
N THR A 33 -22.21 -10.81 -3.24
CA THR A 33 -22.19 -9.35 -3.31
C THR A 33 -20.78 -8.80 -3.43
N LYS A 34 -20.64 -7.70 -4.18
CA LYS A 34 -19.40 -6.96 -4.35
C LYS A 34 -19.35 -5.91 -3.24
N ALA A 35 -18.46 -6.07 -2.25
CA ALA A 35 -18.36 -5.15 -1.11
C ALA A 35 -17.74 -3.81 -1.52
N ALA A 36 -16.72 -3.85 -2.37
CA ALA A 36 -15.99 -2.67 -2.85
C ALA A 36 -15.24 -2.98 -4.15
N TRP A 37 -14.58 -1.94 -4.71
CA TRP A 37 -13.74 -2.05 -5.90
C TRP A 37 -12.45 -1.26 -5.72
N THR A 38 -11.34 -1.86 -6.12
CA THR A 38 -10.05 -1.20 -6.27
C THR A 38 -9.73 -0.94 -7.74
N ASP A 39 -8.65 -0.17 -8.01
CA ASP A 39 -8.06 -0.07 -9.33
C ASP A 39 -7.31 -1.37 -9.69
N ALA A 40 -7.13 -1.65 -10.98
CA ALA A 40 -6.27 -2.74 -11.45
C ALA A 40 -4.81 -2.57 -11.01
N ASN A 41 -4.37 -1.30 -10.90
CA ASN A 41 -3.05 -0.87 -10.43
C ASN A 41 -3.17 -0.28 -9.01
N TYR A 42 -3.75 -1.06 -8.09
CA TYR A 42 -4.00 -0.69 -6.70
C TYR A 42 -2.72 -0.38 -5.94
N ILE A 43 -1.67 -1.17 -6.18
CA ILE A 43 -0.36 -0.98 -5.56
C ILE A 43 0.35 0.20 -6.21
N CYS A 44 0.78 1.12 -5.35
CA CYS A 44 1.54 2.30 -5.68
C CYS A 44 2.70 2.45 -4.69
N ALA A 45 3.82 3.05 -5.14
CA ALA A 45 4.91 3.44 -4.27
C ALA A 45 5.33 4.88 -4.57
N THR A 46 5.84 5.59 -3.55
CA THR A 46 6.33 6.96 -3.72
C THR A 46 7.82 6.97 -4.06
N ILE A 47 8.28 8.01 -4.73
CA ILE A 47 9.69 8.40 -4.83
C ILE A 47 9.75 9.86 -4.38
N ASP A 48 10.60 10.13 -3.41
CA ASP A 48 10.67 11.42 -2.71
C ASP A 48 11.76 12.34 -3.27
N TRP A 49 11.77 13.60 -2.81
CA TRP A 49 12.76 14.61 -3.15
C TRP A 49 13.88 14.74 -2.12
N TRP A 50 13.83 13.99 -1.01
CA TRP A 50 14.77 14.16 0.10
C TRP A 50 16.22 13.93 -0.33
N PRO A 51 17.11 14.92 -0.13
CA PRO A 51 18.54 14.73 -0.32
C PRO A 51 19.13 13.86 0.79
N LYS A 52 20.35 13.35 0.58
CA LYS A 52 21.07 12.46 1.51
C LYS A 52 21.27 13.05 2.91
N GLU A 53 21.28 14.37 3.00
CA GLU A 53 21.42 15.13 4.25
C GLU A 53 20.13 15.13 5.09
N LYS A 54 19.04 14.54 4.61
CA LYS A 54 17.81 14.38 5.38
C LYS A 54 18.00 13.33 6.48
N CYS A 55 18.05 13.80 7.72
CA CYS A 55 18.22 12.96 8.89
C CYS A 55 17.02 13.07 9.84
N ASN A 56 16.67 11.95 10.47
CA ASN A 56 15.69 11.85 11.55
C ASN A 56 16.26 10.93 12.64
N TYR A 57 16.08 11.26 13.90
CA TYR A 57 16.50 10.43 15.04
C TYR A 57 17.99 10.01 14.97
N ASN A 58 18.87 10.93 14.58
CA ASN A 58 20.32 10.72 14.38
C ASN A 58 20.66 9.68 13.29
N GLN A 59 19.76 9.44 12.33
CA GLN A 59 19.98 8.58 11.17
C GLN A 59 19.63 9.34 9.89
N CYS A 60 20.38 9.08 8.81
CA CYS A 60 20.18 9.71 7.51
C CYS A 60 19.89 8.64 6.43
N PRO A 61 18.72 7.95 6.48
CA PRO A 61 18.48 6.73 5.72
C PRO A 61 18.02 7.00 4.26
N TRP A 62 18.21 8.20 3.75
CA TRP A 62 17.76 8.57 2.41
C TRP A 62 18.80 8.34 1.32
N GLY A 63 20.09 8.39 1.64
CA GLY A 63 21.17 8.12 0.68
C GLY A 63 20.97 8.82 -0.66
N SER A 64 21.13 8.09 -1.75
CA SER A 64 20.89 8.57 -3.12
C SER A 64 19.52 8.16 -3.68
N ALA A 65 18.47 8.17 -2.85
CA ALA A 65 17.12 7.73 -3.23
C ALA A 65 16.19 8.86 -3.77
N SER A 66 16.69 10.10 -3.85
CA SER A 66 15.89 11.25 -4.31
C SER A 66 15.58 11.17 -5.80
N ILE A 67 14.44 11.72 -6.21
CA ILE A 67 14.07 11.92 -7.62
C ILE A 67 15.24 12.55 -8.42
N ILE A 68 16.02 13.43 -7.76
CA ILE A 68 17.14 14.15 -8.41
C ILE A 68 18.38 13.27 -8.61
N ASN A 69 18.67 12.34 -7.67
CA ASN A 69 19.97 11.67 -7.64
C ASN A 69 19.92 10.13 -7.66
N LEU A 70 18.71 9.54 -7.65
CA LEU A 70 18.54 8.09 -7.73
C LEU A 70 19.22 7.52 -8.99
N ASP A 71 20.00 6.45 -8.85
CA ASP A 71 20.57 5.75 -10.00
C ASP A 71 19.47 5.03 -10.79
N LEU A 72 18.99 5.67 -11.85
CA LEU A 72 17.95 5.15 -12.74
C LEU A 72 18.44 4.03 -13.67
N THR A 73 19.75 3.78 -13.70
CA THR A 73 20.36 2.73 -14.52
C THR A 73 20.58 1.43 -13.76
N HIS A 74 20.38 1.44 -12.45
CA HIS A 74 20.58 0.26 -11.59
C HIS A 74 19.61 -0.87 -11.97
N PRO A 75 20.12 -2.07 -12.32
CA PRO A 75 19.29 -3.16 -12.85
C PRO A 75 18.24 -3.66 -11.87
N TYR A 76 18.54 -3.63 -10.56
CA TYR A 76 17.58 -4.08 -9.54
C TYR A 76 16.38 -3.15 -9.43
N LEU A 77 16.57 -1.83 -9.61
CA LEU A 77 15.48 -0.86 -9.65
C LEU A 77 14.53 -1.16 -10.81
N GLU A 78 15.10 -1.33 -12.01
CA GLU A 78 14.32 -1.63 -13.20
C GLU A 78 13.54 -2.94 -13.06
N ASN A 79 14.21 -4.03 -12.63
CA ASN A 79 13.62 -5.33 -12.44
C ASN A 79 12.51 -5.30 -11.36
N ALA A 80 12.74 -4.57 -10.26
CA ALA A 80 11.76 -4.42 -9.20
C ALA A 80 10.49 -3.71 -9.66
N ILE A 81 10.59 -2.63 -10.45
CA ILE A 81 9.41 -1.92 -10.97
C ILE A 81 8.69 -2.79 -12.01
N ARG A 82 9.44 -3.40 -12.94
CA ARG A 82 8.88 -4.22 -14.03
C ARG A 82 8.09 -5.44 -13.53
N ALA A 83 8.49 -6.03 -12.39
CA ALA A 83 7.87 -7.22 -11.82
C ALA A 83 6.37 -7.03 -11.50
N PHE A 84 5.92 -5.80 -11.24
CA PHE A 84 4.52 -5.46 -10.97
C PHE A 84 3.65 -5.35 -12.23
N LYS A 85 4.26 -5.26 -13.42
CA LYS A 85 3.52 -5.11 -14.69
C LYS A 85 2.56 -3.90 -14.67
N GLY A 86 3.07 -2.73 -14.35
CA GLY A 86 2.32 -1.48 -14.24
C GLY A 86 2.22 -0.97 -12.80
N LEU A 87 3.36 -0.93 -12.09
CA LEU A 87 3.44 -0.24 -10.80
C LEU A 87 3.12 1.23 -10.96
N ARG A 88 2.26 1.77 -10.11
CA ARG A 88 2.08 3.21 -10.01
C ARG A 88 3.21 3.79 -9.17
N LEU A 89 3.82 4.87 -9.68
CA LEU A 89 4.85 5.64 -8.99
C LEU A 89 4.33 7.05 -8.75
N ARG A 90 4.24 7.46 -7.49
CA ARG A 90 3.97 8.84 -7.10
C ARG A 90 5.28 9.55 -6.84
N LEU A 91 5.62 10.52 -7.68
CA LEU A 91 6.76 11.40 -7.50
C LEU A 91 6.29 12.61 -6.71
N GLY A 92 6.69 12.72 -5.44
CA GLY A 92 6.16 13.75 -4.56
C GLY A 92 6.86 13.78 -3.20
N GLY A 93 6.14 14.26 -2.17
CA GLY A 93 6.63 14.34 -0.79
C GLY A 93 6.91 15.76 -0.32
N SER A 94 7.42 15.89 0.91
CA SER A 94 7.49 17.17 1.65
C SER A 94 8.21 18.30 0.92
N LEU A 95 9.22 18.00 0.10
CA LEU A 95 9.95 19.04 -0.66
C LEU A 95 9.30 19.37 -2.01
N GLN A 96 8.24 18.70 -2.40
CA GLN A 96 7.50 18.92 -3.66
C GLN A 96 7.14 20.40 -3.86
N ASP A 97 6.67 21.06 -2.81
CA ASP A 97 6.21 22.46 -2.85
C ASP A 97 7.35 23.49 -2.82
N GLN A 98 8.60 23.02 -2.90
CA GLN A 98 9.80 23.83 -3.09
C GLN A 98 10.52 23.56 -4.42
N VAL A 99 9.98 22.65 -5.25
CA VAL A 99 10.59 22.31 -6.56
C VAL A 99 10.25 23.39 -7.60
N ILE A 100 11.27 23.81 -8.31
CA ILE A 100 11.16 24.62 -9.54
C ILE A 100 11.51 23.71 -10.71
N TYR A 101 10.78 23.80 -11.81
CA TYR A 101 11.06 23.02 -13.01
C TYR A 101 12.01 23.79 -13.92
N GLY A 102 13.09 23.12 -14.36
CA GLY A 102 14.19 23.70 -15.15
C GLY A 102 13.81 23.96 -16.61
N VAL A 103 12.67 24.59 -16.85
CA VAL A 103 12.09 24.86 -18.17
C VAL A 103 11.69 26.33 -18.30
N GLY A 104 11.68 26.84 -19.51
CA GLY A 104 11.33 28.25 -19.76
C GLY A 104 12.42 29.24 -19.28
N ASN A 105 12.00 30.47 -18.99
CA ASN A 105 12.90 31.52 -18.53
C ASN A 105 13.00 31.52 -16.99
N LEU A 106 13.95 30.79 -16.44
CA LEU A 106 14.22 30.77 -15.01
C LEU A 106 14.86 32.07 -14.53
N LYS A 107 14.38 32.58 -13.39
CA LYS A 107 14.98 33.76 -12.72
C LYS A 107 16.30 33.44 -12.01
N SER A 108 16.60 32.16 -11.78
CA SER A 108 17.79 31.66 -11.07
C SER A 108 18.31 30.39 -11.73
N PRO A 109 19.60 30.05 -11.62
CA PRO A 109 20.13 28.77 -12.07
C PRO A 109 19.37 27.58 -11.46
N CYS A 110 19.23 26.50 -12.25
CA CYS A 110 18.62 25.25 -11.78
C CYS A 110 19.59 24.52 -10.85
N SER A 111 19.39 24.67 -9.54
CA SER A 111 20.25 24.11 -8.49
C SER A 111 19.52 23.05 -7.68
N SER A 112 20.25 22.05 -7.17
CA SER A 112 19.72 21.03 -6.27
C SER A 112 19.35 21.63 -4.90
N PHE A 113 18.58 20.87 -4.13
CA PHE A 113 18.32 21.20 -2.73
C PHE A 113 19.62 21.23 -1.91
N THR A 114 19.73 22.21 -1.03
CA THR A 114 20.82 22.32 -0.06
C THR A 114 20.25 22.55 1.34
N GLN A 115 20.97 22.15 2.37
CA GLN A 115 20.56 22.46 3.75
C GLN A 115 20.50 23.98 3.94
N GLN A 116 19.37 24.45 4.47
CA GLN A 116 19.12 25.86 4.76
C GLN A 116 18.29 25.98 6.03
N LYS A 117 18.85 26.50 7.10
CA LYS A 117 18.24 26.54 8.43
C LYS A 117 16.81 27.14 8.44
N ASP A 118 16.59 28.20 7.69
CA ASP A 118 15.31 28.90 7.60
C ASP A 118 14.46 28.46 6.41
N GLY A 119 14.90 27.44 5.69
CA GLY A 119 14.15 26.81 4.58
C GLY A 119 13.05 25.92 5.11
N LEU A 120 11.98 25.76 4.30
CA LEU A 120 10.92 24.84 4.62
C LEU A 120 11.51 23.41 4.76
N PHE A 121 11.21 22.74 5.85
CA PHE A 121 11.82 21.45 6.24
C PHE A 121 13.34 21.45 6.37
N GLY A 122 13.98 22.61 6.51
CA GLY A 122 15.43 22.74 6.65
C GLY A 122 16.23 22.71 5.34
N PHE A 123 15.56 22.91 4.20
CA PHE A 123 16.16 22.88 2.87
C PHE A 123 15.79 24.10 2.02
N SER A 124 16.68 24.45 1.09
CA SER A 124 16.43 25.48 0.06
C SER A 124 15.37 25.02 -0.93
N LYS A 125 14.92 25.91 -1.81
CA LYS A 125 14.26 25.52 -3.06
C LYS A 125 15.22 24.67 -3.89
N GLY A 126 14.67 23.65 -4.56
CA GLY A 126 15.41 22.78 -5.47
C GLY A 126 14.86 22.89 -6.89
N CYS A 127 15.62 22.45 -7.86
CA CYS A 127 15.21 22.48 -9.26
C CYS A 127 15.27 21.07 -9.87
N LEU A 128 14.24 20.71 -10.66
CA LEU A 128 14.24 19.53 -11.52
C LEU A 128 14.78 19.91 -12.89
N PRO A 129 16.01 19.50 -13.26
CA PRO A 129 16.52 19.72 -14.62
C PRO A 129 15.71 18.92 -15.63
N MET A 130 15.46 19.47 -16.83
CA MET A 130 14.71 18.77 -17.87
C MET A 130 15.42 17.52 -18.37
N GLN A 131 16.75 17.49 -18.39
CA GLN A 131 17.50 16.27 -18.67
C GLN A 131 17.13 15.15 -17.67
N ARG A 132 17.07 15.48 -16.35
CA ARG A 132 16.67 14.51 -15.32
C ARG A 132 15.23 14.01 -15.52
N TRP A 133 14.33 14.93 -15.93
CA TRP A 133 12.97 14.55 -16.27
C TRP A 133 12.89 13.58 -17.46
N ASP A 134 13.73 13.81 -18.47
CA ASP A 134 13.84 12.92 -19.64
C ASP A 134 14.37 11.52 -19.23
N GLU A 135 15.37 11.45 -18.34
CA GLU A 135 15.91 10.19 -17.81
C GLU A 135 14.84 9.40 -17.02
N LEU A 136 14.08 10.08 -16.16
CA LEU A 136 12.98 9.48 -15.41
C LEU A 136 11.91 8.90 -16.34
N ASN A 137 11.50 9.66 -17.37
CA ASN A 137 10.51 9.19 -18.33
C ASN A 137 11.00 8.01 -19.17
N ASN A 138 12.30 7.93 -19.46
CA ASN A 138 12.90 6.74 -20.08
C ASN A 138 12.77 5.50 -19.18
N LEU A 139 13.03 5.62 -17.87
CA LEU A 139 12.81 4.53 -16.92
C LEU A 139 11.33 4.12 -16.86
N PHE A 140 10.40 5.08 -16.78
CA PHE A 140 8.97 4.80 -16.72
C PHE A 140 8.48 4.06 -17.96
N LYS A 141 8.90 4.51 -19.14
CA LYS A 141 8.59 3.85 -20.42
C LYS A 141 9.15 2.42 -20.45
N LYS A 142 10.40 2.23 -20.02
CA LYS A 142 11.10 0.93 -20.02
C LYS A 142 10.46 -0.08 -19.06
N THR A 143 9.94 0.40 -17.93
CA THR A 143 9.35 -0.45 -16.90
C THR A 143 7.84 -0.60 -17.00
N GLY A 144 7.16 0.23 -17.81
CA GLY A 144 5.70 0.29 -17.89
C GLY A 144 5.05 0.90 -16.64
N ALA A 145 5.78 1.72 -15.89
CA ALA A 145 5.27 2.39 -14.70
C ALA A 145 4.18 3.42 -15.04
N LEU A 146 3.17 3.53 -14.17
CA LEU A 146 2.14 4.58 -14.24
C LEU A 146 2.55 5.74 -13.34
N VAL A 147 2.64 6.94 -13.89
CA VAL A 147 3.19 8.09 -13.16
C VAL A 147 2.08 8.98 -12.60
N THR A 148 2.16 9.25 -11.30
CA THR A 148 1.49 10.35 -10.61
C THR A 148 2.58 11.36 -10.23
N PHE A 149 2.49 12.59 -10.71
CA PHE A 149 3.49 13.63 -10.42
C PHE A 149 2.89 14.75 -9.58
N GLY A 150 3.55 15.05 -8.46
CA GLY A 150 3.19 16.12 -7.55
C GLY A 150 3.72 17.47 -7.99
N LEU A 151 2.82 18.43 -8.21
CA LEU A 151 3.14 19.80 -8.60
C LEU A 151 3.31 20.69 -7.36
N ASN A 152 4.22 21.65 -7.46
CA ASN A 152 4.42 22.69 -6.46
C ASN A 152 3.19 23.62 -6.40
N ALA A 153 2.43 23.58 -5.31
CA ALA A 153 1.28 24.42 -5.08
C ALA A 153 1.59 25.69 -4.25
N LEU A 154 2.83 25.86 -3.78
CA LEU A 154 3.26 27.04 -3.04
C LEU A 154 3.91 28.11 -3.95
N TYR A 155 4.18 27.81 -5.22
CA TYR A 155 4.83 28.75 -6.12
C TYR A 155 4.01 30.05 -6.27
N GLY A 156 4.66 31.20 -6.06
CA GLY A 156 4.02 32.53 -6.08
C GLY A 156 3.36 32.97 -4.77
N ARG A 157 3.16 32.06 -3.81
CA ARG A 157 2.57 32.41 -2.51
C ARG A 157 3.60 32.96 -1.53
N GLN A 158 3.12 33.60 -0.48
CA GLN A 158 3.92 34.16 0.60
C GLN A 158 3.60 33.47 1.94
N PRO A 159 4.61 33.09 2.74
CA PRO A 159 4.38 32.54 4.07
C PRO A 159 3.92 33.64 5.02
N THR A 160 3.07 33.28 5.98
CA THR A 160 2.70 34.11 7.13
C THR A 160 3.44 33.62 8.38
N ASN A 161 3.32 34.37 9.49
CA ASN A 161 3.98 34.04 10.76
C ASN A 161 3.46 32.74 11.42
N ARG A 162 2.46 32.03 10.84
CA ARG A 162 1.80 30.86 11.41
C ARG A 162 1.82 29.63 10.48
N HIS A 163 2.85 29.47 9.68
CA HIS A 163 2.96 28.38 8.68
C HIS A 163 1.89 28.40 7.57
N ALA A 164 0.92 29.32 7.60
CA ALA A 164 -0.03 29.50 6.51
C ALA A 164 0.63 30.23 5.35
N TRP A 165 0.32 29.77 4.12
CA TRP A 165 0.77 30.42 2.90
C TRP A 165 -0.42 31.06 2.20
N VAL A 166 -0.30 32.34 1.84
CA VAL A 166 -1.37 33.17 1.29
C VAL A 166 -1.03 33.69 -0.10
N GLY A 167 -2.05 34.14 -0.81
CA GLY A 167 -1.94 34.56 -2.21
C GLY A 167 -2.36 33.47 -3.20
N ASN A 168 -2.50 33.87 -4.46
CA ASN A 168 -2.85 32.96 -5.54
C ASN A 168 -1.64 32.10 -5.94
N TRP A 169 -1.90 30.90 -6.44
CA TRP A 169 -0.89 30.08 -7.06
C TRP A 169 -0.43 30.70 -8.39
N ASP A 170 0.87 30.83 -8.58
CA ASP A 170 1.47 31.17 -9.87
C ASP A 170 1.70 29.89 -10.67
N SER A 171 0.88 29.67 -11.68
CA SER A 171 0.94 28.45 -12.50
C SER A 171 1.99 28.48 -13.63
N SER A 172 2.72 29.58 -13.81
CA SER A 172 3.58 29.78 -14.98
C SER A 172 4.62 28.70 -15.18
N ASN A 173 5.41 28.38 -14.15
CA ASN A 173 6.44 27.36 -14.21
C ASN A 173 5.87 25.94 -14.36
N ALA A 174 4.74 25.63 -13.69
CA ALA A 174 4.03 24.37 -13.85
C ALA A 174 3.46 24.22 -15.27
N LEU A 175 2.90 25.28 -15.86
CA LEU A 175 2.40 25.28 -17.23
C LEU A 175 3.49 24.95 -18.25
N ASP A 176 4.66 25.61 -18.13
CA ASP A 176 5.80 25.36 -19.02
C ASP A 176 6.30 23.92 -18.90
N PHE A 177 6.35 23.38 -17.68
CA PHE A 177 6.72 21.99 -17.42
C PHE A 177 5.73 20.98 -18.02
N ILE A 178 4.41 21.22 -17.85
CA ILE A 178 3.38 20.35 -18.41
C ILE A 178 3.42 20.41 -19.94
N LYS A 179 3.59 21.60 -20.54
CA LYS A 179 3.76 21.75 -21.99
C LYS A 179 4.99 20.99 -22.51
N TYR A 180 6.13 21.11 -21.83
CA TYR A 180 7.34 20.35 -22.17
C TYR A 180 7.06 18.84 -22.15
N THR A 181 6.41 18.35 -21.09
CA THR A 181 6.05 16.94 -20.89
C THR A 181 5.19 16.42 -22.04
N VAL A 182 4.15 17.19 -22.43
CA VAL A 182 3.25 16.82 -23.53
C VAL A 182 3.99 16.89 -24.88
N ALA A 183 4.81 17.91 -25.11
CA ALA A 183 5.58 18.07 -26.36
C ALA A 183 6.58 16.93 -26.58
N LYS A 184 7.12 16.35 -25.49
CA LYS A 184 8.00 15.17 -25.52
C LYS A 184 7.21 13.85 -25.67
N GLY A 185 5.89 13.88 -25.61
CA GLY A 185 5.04 12.68 -25.67
C GLY A 185 5.09 11.81 -24.41
N TYR A 186 5.52 12.35 -23.28
CA TYR A 186 5.60 11.62 -22.01
C TYR A 186 4.22 11.36 -21.42
N GLN A 187 3.99 10.12 -20.97
CA GLN A 187 2.70 9.66 -20.50
C GLN A 187 2.60 9.83 -18.98
N ILE A 188 1.95 10.89 -18.53
CA ILE A 188 1.63 11.11 -17.12
C ILE A 188 0.18 10.69 -16.88
N ASN A 189 -0.02 9.71 -15.99
CA ASN A 189 -1.34 9.20 -15.66
C ASN A 189 -2.16 10.19 -14.82
N SER A 190 -1.48 10.92 -13.94
CA SER A 190 -2.14 11.88 -13.05
C SER A 190 -1.20 12.97 -12.54
N TRP A 191 -1.76 14.16 -12.31
CA TRP A 191 -1.11 15.29 -11.67
C TRP A 191 -1.71 15.51 -10.29
N GLU A 192 -0.89 15.57 -9.25
CA GLU A 192 -1.30 15.87 -7.88
C GLU A 192 -0.93 17.31 -7.54
N PHE A 193 -1.81 18.04 -6.88
CA PHE A 193 -1.59 19.45 -6.55
C PHE A 193 -1.18 19.62 -5.09
N GLY A 194 0.09 19.98 -4.85
CA GLY A 194 0.67 20.18 -3.51
C GLY A 194 0.88 18.91 -2.68
N ASN A 195 1.54 19.07 -1.53
CA ASN A 195 1.82 18.01 -0.56
C ASN A 195 1.58 18.50 0.86
N GLU A 196 0.67 17.84 1.59
CA GLU A 196 0.38 18.07 3.02
C GLU A 196 0.02 19.51 3.40
N LEU A 197 -0.66 20.21 2.49
CA LEU A 197 -1.09 21.60 2.70
C LEU A 197 -2.49 21.74 3.30
N SER A 198 -3.20 20.62 3.54
CA SER A 198 -4.57 20.57 4.06
C SER A 198 -4.63 20.72 5.59
N GLY A 199 -5.73 21.27 6.09
CA GLY A 199 -5.94 21.47 7.53
C GLY A 199 -4.90 22.42 8.13
N SER A 200 -4.20 21.98 9.16
CA SER A 200 -3.07 22.72 9.75
C SER A 200 -1.77 22.61 8.92
N GLY A 201 -1.73 21.69 7.97
CA GLY A 201 -0.57 21.38 7.15
C GLY A 201 0.58 20.71 7.89
N ILE A 202 1.60 20.31 7.15
CA ILE A 202 2.90 19.88 7.67
C ILE A 202 3.96 20.83 7.12
N GLY A 203 4.50 21.70 7.97
CA GLY A 203 5.43 22.75 7.58
C GLY A 203 4.81 23.94 6.84
N ALA A 204 3.78 23.72 6.01
CA ALA A 204 3.02 24.73 5.30
C ALA A 204 1.54 24.35 5.25
N SER A 205 0.64 25.34 5.16
CA SER A 205 -0.78 25.12 4.96
C SER A 205 -1.39 26.18 4.03
N VAL A 206 -2.46 25.81 3.33
CA VAL A 206 -3.24 26.71 2.46
C VAL A 206 -4.72 26.62 2.83
N ASP A 207 -5.41 27.76 2.87
CA ASP A 207 -6.86 27.79 3.09
C ASP A 207 -7.61 26.97 2.03
N ALA A 208 -8.61 26.20 2.45
CA ALA A 208 -9.33 25.27 1.57
C ALA A 208 -10.06 25.96 0.42
N ALA A 209 -10.59 27.19 0.64
CA ALA A 209 -11.29 27.93 -0.41
C ALA A 209 -10.29 28.50 -1.43
N GLN A 210 -9.14 29.02 -0.98
CA GLN A 210 -8.08 29.45 -1.88
C GLN A 210 -7.50 28.28 -2.67
N TYR A 211 -7.20 27.16 -1.98
CA TYR A 211 -6.71 25.96 -2.63
C TYR A 211 -7.69 25.43 -3.68
N GLY A 212 -8.99 25.44 -3.39
CA GLY A 212 -10.03 25.02 -4.34
C GLY A 212 -10.09 25.89 -5.60
N LYS A 213 -9.88 27.21 -5.49
CA LYS A 213 -9.78 28.11 -6.66
C LYS A 213 -8.56 27.78 -7.53
N ASP A 214 -7.43 27.49 -6.90
CA ASP A 214 -6.19 27.17 -7.63
C ASP A 214 -6.26 25.79 -8.28
N VAL A 215 -6.97 24.84 -7.68
CA VAL A 215 -7.26 23.54 -8.32
C VAL A 215 -8.13 23.71 -9.57
N ILE A 216 -9.11 24.65 -9.57
CA ILE A 216 -9.87 25.00 -10.79
C ILE A 216 -8.93 25.56 -11.86
N GLN A 217 -7.99 26.41 -11.47
CA GLN A 217 -6.98 26.97 -12.40
C GLN A 217 -6.15 25.83 -13.04
N LEU A 218 -5.65 24.88 -12.21
CA LEU A 218 -4.90 23.73 -12.72
C LEU A 218 -5.77 22.84 -13.62
N HIS A 219 -7.03 22.57 -13.26
CA HIS A 219 -7.97 21.80 -14.07
C HIS A 219 -8.13 22.41 -15.48
N ASN A 220 -8.35 23.73 -15.57
CA ASN A 220 -8.50 24.45 -16.83
C ASN A 220 -7.20 24.39 -17.67
N LEU A 221 -6.06 24.54 -17.03
CA LEU A 221 -4.76 24.43 -17.65
C LEU A 221 -4.53 23.03 -18.25
N LEU A 222 -4.83 21.96 -17.49
CA LEU A 222 -4.72 20.61 -17.97
C LEU A 222 -5.65 20.35 -19.16
N ASN A 223 -6.91 20.81 -19.09
CA ASN A 223 -7.86 20.70 -20.19
C ASN A 223 -7.36 21.39 -21.47
N GLN A 224 -6.73 22.55 -21.34
CA GLN A 224 -6.15 23.29 -22.47
C GLN A 224 -4.94 22.56 -23.06
N VAL A 225 -3.99 22.14 -22.23
CA VAL A 225 -2.73 21.54 -22.71
C VAL A 225 -2.96 20.14 -23.30
N TYR A 226 -3.87 19.36 -22.72
CA TYR A 226 -4.18 18.00 -23.14
C TYR A 226 -5.37 17.91 -24.14
N GLN A 227 -5.87 19.03 -24.67
CA GLN A 227 -7.06 19.05 -25.55
C GLN A 227 -6.95 18.15 -26.77
N ASN A 228 -5.75 18.02 -27.34
CA ASN A 228 -5.45 17.26 -28.56
C ASN A 228 -4.77 15.91 -28.28
N THR A 229 -4.72 15.47 -27.02
CA THR A 229 -4.15 14.17 -26.65
C THR A 229 -5.24 13.10 -26.50
N PRO A 230 -4.96 11.82 -26.83
CA PRO A 230 -5.96 10.76 -26.75
C PRO A 230 -6.35 10.41 -25.31
N VAL A 231 -5.49 10.67 -24.33
CA VAL A 231 -5.69 10.36 -22.92
C VAL A 231 -5.47 11.62 -22.10
N ARG A 232 -6.44 11.94 -21.23
CA ARG A 232 -6.33 13.04 -20.27
C ARG A 232 -5.88 12.51 -18.92
N PRO A 233 -4.89 13.13 -18.27
CA PRO A 233 -4.47 12.75 -16.94
C PRO A 233 -5.55 13.07 -15.90
N LEU A 234 -5.57 12.30 -14.81
CA LEU A 234 -6.40 12.62 -13.67
C LEU A 234 -5.82 13.81 -12.88
N LEU A 235 -6.69 14.60 -12.28
CA LEU A 235 -6.32 15.63 -11.31
C LEU A 235 -6.56 15.12 -9.89
N LEU A 236 -5.49 15.05 -9.10
CA LEU A 236 -5.45 14.59 -7.73
C LEU A 236 -5.26 15.77 -6.77
N ALA A 237 -5.96 15.73 -5.63
CA ALA A 237 -5.85 16.71 -4.54
C ALA A 237 -6.40 16.10 -3.23
N PRO A 238 -6.01 16.58 -2.04
CA PRO A 238 -4.93 17.54 -1.78
C PRO A 238 -3.59 16.90 -1.41
N GLY A 239 -3.44 15.56 -1.38
CA GLY A 239 -2.20 14.91 -0.96
C GLY A 239 -1.79 15.28 0.46
N GLY A 240 -2.71 15.16 1.43
CA GLY A 240 -2.42 15.54 2.81
C GLY A 240 -3.26 14.78 3.83
N PHE A 241 -3.02 15.04 5.12
CA PHE A 241 -3.80 14.39 6.18
C PHE A 241 -5.27 14.75 6.09
N TYR A 242 -6.13 13.75 6.29
CA TYR A 242 -7.56 13.91 6.16
C TYR A 242 -8.15 14.81 7.27
N ASP A 243 -8.67 15.95 6.87
CA ASP A 243 -9.50 16.86 7.66
C ASP A 243 -10.88 16.96 7.03
N PRO A 244 -11.96 16.51 7.70
CA PRO A 244 -13.29 16.46 7.12
C PRO A 244 -13.82 17.83 6.65
N GLY A 245 -13.56 18.88 7.42
CA GLY A 245 -14.01 20.24 7.12
C GLY A 245 -13.30 20.83 5.90
N TRP A 246 -11.99 20.72 5.90
CA TRP A 246 -11.14 21.21 4.83
C TRP A 246 -11.40 20.46 3.51
N PHE A 247 -11.48 19.13 3.54
CA PHE A 247 -11.76 18.30 2.35
C PHE A 247 -13.16 18.55 1.79
N SER A 248 -14.17 18.72 2.66
CA SER A 248 -15.51 19.09 2.22
C SER A 248 -15.52 20.48 1.56
N LYS A 249 -14.82 21.46 2.13
CA LYS A 249 -14.71 22.80 1.57
C LYS A 249 -13.99 22.81 0.23
N LEU A 250 -12.91 22.04 0.09
CA LEU A 250 -12.21 21.86 -1.19
C LEU A 250 -13.19 21.39 -2.28
N LEU A 251 -13.95 20.30 -2.03
CA LEU A 251 -14.89 19.74 -3.01
C LEU A 251 -16.03 20.71 -3.36
N GLN A 252 -16.53 21.45 -2.36
CA GLN A 252 -17.57 22.47 -2.56
C GLN A 252 -17.09 23.64 -3.44
N VAL A 253 -15.88 24.13 -3.20
CA VAL A 253 -15.32 25.27 -3.93
C VAL A 253 -14.87 24.87 -5.33
N SER A 254 -14.17 23.74 -5.46
CA SER A 254 -13.69 23.29 -6.77
C SER A 254 -14.82 22.83 -7.69
N GLY A 255 -15.93 22.37 -7.12
CA GLY A 255 -17.11 21.99 -7.88
C GLY A 255 -16.98 20.66 -8.62
N ARG A 256 -18.09 20.29 -9.30
CA ARG A 256 -18.25 18.99 -9.93
C ARG A 256 -17.22 18.75 -11.03
N GLY A 257 -16.54 17.60 -10.95
CA GLY A 257 -15.66 17.10 -12.02
C GLY A 257 -14.26 17.73 -12.04
N THR A 258 -13.95 18.70 -11.18
CA THR A 258 -12.63 19.32 -11.12
C THR A 258 -11.60 18.38 -10.53
N VAL A 259 -11.82 17.87 -9.33
CA VAL A 259 -10.98 16.88 -8.68
C VAL A 259 -11.47 15.47 -9.06
N ASN A 260 -10.65 14.68 -9.73
CA ASN A 260 -10.97 13.31 -10.08
C ASN A 260 -10.73 12.34 -8.92
N VAL A 261 -9.69 12.63 -8.12
CA VAL A 261 -9.26 11.79 -7.01
C VAL A 261 -8.97 12.64 -5.79
N LEU A 262 -9.60 12.24 -4.69
CA LEU A 262 -9.34 12.83 -3.38
C LEU A 262 -8.25 11.99 -2.70
N THR A 263 -7.04 12.53 -2.60
CA THR A 263 -5.89 11.85 -2.00
C THR A 263 -5.70 12.25 -0.55
N HIS A 264 -5.34 11.27 0.29
CA HIS A 264 -4.96 11.52 1.67
C HIS A 264 -3.73 10.75 2.09
N HIS A 265 -3.04 11.24 3.14
CA HIS A 265 -1.89 10.59 3.76
C HIS A 265 -2.27 9.96 5.09
N ILE A 266 -1.58 8.86 5.45
CA ILE A 266 -1.84 8.17 6.71
C ILE A 266 -0.56 7.57 7.31
N TYR A 267 -0.28 7.92 8.59
CA TYR A 267 0.85 7.41 9.38
C TYR A 267 0.35 7.05 10.78
N ASN A 268 -0.19 5.86 10.91
CA ASN A 268 -0.93 5.45 12.10
C ASN A 268 -0.09 4.79 13.20
N LEU A 269 1.19 4.47 12.94
CA LEU A 269 2.06 3.86 13.95
C LEU A 269 2.78 4.89 14.84
N GLY A 270 2.78 6.17 14.45
CA GLY A 270 3.48 7.24 15.16
C GLY A 270 4.91 7.45 14.66
N PRO A 271 5.81 8.05 15.47
CA PRO A 271 7.17 8.34 15.05
C PRO A 271 8.02 7.08 14.86
N GLY A 272 8.96 7.11 13.91
CA GLY A 272 9.88 6.00 13.66
C GLY A 272 10.81 5.67 14.83
N SER A 273 10.96 6.60 15.79
CA SER A 273 11.72 6.39 17.04
C SER A 273 10.94 5.70 18.16
N ASP A 274 9.66 5.36 17.95
CA ASP A 274 8.84 4.74 18.99
C ASP A 274 9.26 3.28 19.20
N SER A 275 9.72 2.97 20.42
CA SER A 275 10.16 1.62 20.82
C SER A 275 9.02 0.58 20.82
N LYS A 276 7.74 1.02 20.75
CA LYS A 276 6.55 0.16 20.76
C LYS A 276 5.97 -0.11 19.37
N LEU A 277 6.68 0.19 18.29
CA LEU A 277 6.18 -0.03 16.94
C LEU A 277 5.75 -1.48 16.70
N VAL A 278 6.54 -2.45 17.15
CA VAL A 278 6.21 -3.88 17.01
C VAL A 278 4.92 -4.22 17.78
N ASP A 279 4.78 -3.74 19.02
CA ASP A 279 3.58 -3.98 19.82
C ASP A 279 2.32 -3.41 19.16
N LYS A 280 2.44 -2.23 18.55
CA LYS A 280 1.36 -1.59 17.80
C LYS A 280 0.97 -2.37 16.56
N ILE A 281 1.94 -2.88 15.81
CA ILE A 281 1.73 -3.69 14.60
C ILE A 281 1.03 -5.01 14.95
N LEU A 282 1.39 -5.64 16.06
CA LEU A 282 0.81 -6.92 16.48
C LEU A 282 -0.51 -6.76 17.27
N ASN A 283 -0.96 -5.53 17.50
CA ASN A 283 -2.21 -5.25 18.20
C ASN A 283 -3.37 -5.01 17.21
N PRO A 284 -4.33 -5.93 17.08
CA PRO A 284 -5.43 -5.81 16.12
C PRO A 284 -6.36 -4.62 16.39
N GLU A 285 -6.56 -4.25 17.67
CA GLU A 285 -7.38 -3.08 18.03
C GLU A 285 -6.69 -1.77 17.62
N TYR A 286 -5.36 -1.71 17.81
CA TYR A 286 -4.58 -0.56 17.38
C TYR A 286 -4.65 -0.38 15.86
N LEU A 287 -4.44 -1.45 15.09
CA LEU A 287 -4.54 -1.41 13.63
C LEU A 287 -5.93 -0.99 13.16
N SER A 288 -6.98 -1.46 13.81
CA SER A 288 -8.38 -1.16 13.45
C SER A 288 -8.76 0.32 13.59
N ARG A 289 -8.01 1.14 14.33
CA ARG A 289 -8.32 2.57 14.52
C ARG A 289 -8.34 3.35 13.22
N THR A 290 -7.56 2.95 12.22
CA THR A 290 -7.52 3.61 10.91
C THR A 290 -8.79 3.42 10.07
N GLU A 291 -9.61 2.42 10.38
CA GLU A 291 -10.89 2.18 9.70
C GLU A 291 -11.81 3.41 9.74
N GLY A 292 -11.76 4.15 10.85
CA GLY A 292 -12.50 5.41 11.02
C GLY A 292 -12.14 6.47 9.98
N THR A 293 -10.87 6.61 9.65
CA THR A 293 -10.39 7.56 8.63
C THR A 293 -10.90 7.18 7.23
N PHE A 294 -10.75 5.92 6.82
CA PHE A 294 -11.24 5.45 5.51
C PHE A 294 -12.75 5.60 5.38
N SER A 295 -13.50 5.20 6.41
CA SER A 295 -14.96 5.33 6.43
C SER A 295 -15.42 6.79 6.37
N SER A 296 -14.76 7.69 7.10
CA SER A 296 -15.09 9.12 7.12
C SER A 296 -14.79 9.79 5.79
N LEU A 297 -13.66 9.48 5.16
CA LEU A 297 -13.32 9.97 3.82
C LEU A 297 -14.36 9.51 2.78
N THR A 298 -14.76 8.24 2.82
CA THR A 298 -15.81 7.71 1.94
C THR A 298 -17.12 8.51 2.12
N LYS A 299 -17.53 8.81 3.36
CA LYS A 299 -18.73 9.62 3.65
C LYS A 299 -18.59 11.06 3.13
N THR A 300 -17.40 11.66 3.26
CA THR A 300 -17.14 13.01 2.72
C THR A 300 -17.28 13.03 1.19
N ILE A 301 -16.72 12.04 0.49
CA ILE A 301 -16.84 11.93 -0.96
C ILE A 301 -18.32 11.75 -1.36
N LEU A 302 -19.04 10.83 -0.74
CA LEU A 302 -20.45 10.59 -1.07
C LEU A 302 -21.32 11.83 -0.91
N ARG A 303 -21.03 12.69 0.09
CA ARG A 303 -21.82 13.91 0.37
C ARG A 303 -21.41 15.10 -0.48
N ASN A 304 -20.13 15.31 -0.72
CA ASN A 304 -19.63 16.57 -1.28
C ASN A 304 -19.02 16.42 -2.68
N GLY A 305 -18.63 15.18 -3.10
CA GLY A 305 -17.96 14.96 -4.37
C GLY A 305 -18.13 13.53 -4.89
N PRO A 306 -19.39 13.04 -5.12
CA PRO A 306 -19.63 11.63 -5.50
C PRO A 306 -19.03 11.21 -6.87
N TRP A 307 -18.46 12.14 -7.59
CA TRP A 307 -17.70 11.92 -8.82
C TRP A 307 -16.23 11.55 -8.57
N ALA A 308 -15.68 11.90 -7.39
CA ALA A 308 -14.29 11.67 -7.05
C ALA A 308 -14.09 10.27 -6.43
N SER A 309 -12.91 9.72 -6.62
CA SER A 309 -12.50 8.48 -5.95
C SER A 309 -11.51 8.78 -4.81
N ALA A 310 -11.42 7.86 -3.83
CA ALA A 310 -10.47 7.95 -2.72
C ALA A 310 -9.17 7.21 -3.05
N TRP A 311 -8.00 7.85 -2.84
CA TRP A 311 -6.69 7.18 -2.84
C TRP A 311 -5.94 7.50 -1.55
N VAL A 312 -5.13 6.55 -1.10
CA VAL A 312 -4.03 6.83 -0.17
C VAL A 312 -2.85 7.29 -1.02
N GLY A 313 -2.54 8.58 -0.96
CA GLY A 313 -1.46 9.19 -1.74
C GLY A 313 -0.08 8.91 -1.14
N GLU A 314 -0.02 8.72 0.19
CA GLU A 314 1.22 8.40 0.90
C GLU A 314 0.94 7.70 2.22
N SER A 315 1.68 6.64 2.51
CA SER A 315 1.61 5.92 3.78
C SER A 315 2.84 5.08 4.05
N GLY A 316 3.51 5.32 5.18
CA GLY A 316 4.74 4.62 5.58
C GLY A 316 4.67 3.99 6.97
N GLY A 317 3.48 3.88 7.56
CA GLY A 317 3.27 3.36 8.92
C GLY A 317 3.79 4.30 10.00
N ALA A 318 5.09 4.32 10.19
CA ALA A 318 5.77 5.24 11.10
C ALA A 318 6.36 6.44 10.35
N PHE A 319 6.05 7.68 10.80
CA PHE A 319 6.54 8.90 10.14
C PHE A 319 8.00 9.23 10.48
N ASN A 320 8.56 10.24 9.79
CA ASN A 320 9.96 10.67 9.89
C ASN A 320 10.93 9.53 9.56
N SER A 321 10.89 9.06 8.32
CA SER A 321 11.77 8.05 7.71
C SER A 321 11.53 6.60 8.16
N GLY A 322 10.45 6.30 8.89
CA GLY A 322 10.19 4.95 9.41
C GLY A 322 11.09 4.55 10.59
N GLY A 323 10.78 3.43 11.22
CA GLY A 323 11.59 2.86 12.32
C GLY A 323 12.61 1.85 11.77
N PRO A 324 13.91 2.00 12.12
CA PRO A 324 14.93 1.02 11.74
C PRO A 324 14.62 -0.35 12.35
N ASP A 325 14.94 -1.42 11.63
CA ASP A 325 14.71 -2.83 12.01
C ASP A 325 13.26 -3.18 12.37
N VAL A 326 12.32 -2.31 11.93
CA VAL A 326 10.87 -2.53 11.99
C VAL A 326 10.25 -2.25 10.63
N SER A 327 10.36 -1.00 10.12
CA SER A 327 9.72 -0.59 8.87
C SER A 327 10.37 -1.18 7.61
N ASN A 328 11.56 -1.76 7.71
CA ASN A 328 12.26 -2.51 6.66
C ASN A 328 12.31 -4.03 6.92
N ALA A 329 11.57 -4.51 7.93
CA ALA A 329 11.61 -5.90 8.37
C ALA A 329 10.28 -6.62 8.13
N PHE A 330 10.27 -7.95 8.26
CA PHE A 330 9.08 -8.78 8.03
C PHE A 330 7.86 -8.34 8.85
N VAL A 331 8.07 -7.85 10.07
CA VAL A 331 6.97 -7.40 10.94
C VAL A 331 6.12 -6.30 10.33
N ASP A 332 6.70 -5.43 9.50
CA ASP A 332 5.96 -4.35 8.85
C ASP A 332 4.98 -4.87 7.80
N SER A 333 5.22 -6.07 7.24
CA SER A 333 4.31 -6.71 6.30
C SER A 333 2.94 -7.02 6.91
N PHE A 334 2.85 -7.24 8.22
CA PHE A 334 1.57 -7.38 8.92
C PHE A 334 0.76 -6.08 8.85
N TRP A 335 1.40 -4.95 9.19
CA TRP A 335 0.78 -3.64 9.07
C TRP A 335 0.43 -3.30 7.62
N TYR A 336 1.38 -3.48 6.70
CA TYR A 336 1.19 -3.05 5.31
C TYR A 336 0.04 -3.81 4.62
N LEU A 337 0.01 -5.13 4.72
CA LEU A 337 -1.05 -5.94 4.12
C LEU A 337 -2.41 -5.71 4.80
N ASP A 338 -2.44 -5.47 6.11
CA ASP A 338 -3.66 -5.10 6.82
C ASP A 338 -4.21 -3.75 6.34
N GLN A 339 -3.34 -2.76 6.14
CA GLN A 339 -3.71 -1.45 5.59
C GLN A 339 -4.26 -1.57 4.15
N LEU A 340 -3.61 -2.36 3.30
CA LEU A 340 -4.09 -2.62 1.94
C LEU A 340 -5.51 -3.21 1.97
N GLY A 341 -5.74 -4.22 2.80
CA GLY A 341 -7.04 -4.88 2.93
C GLY A 341 -8.12 -3.96 3.50
N MET A 342 -7.79 -3.20 4.53
CA MET A 342 -8.71 -2.26 5.16
C MET A 342 -9.09 -1.12 4.21
N ALA A 343 -8.12 -0.50 3.55
CA ALA A 343 -8.36 0.57 2.58
C ALA A 343 -9.21 0.07 1.39
N ALA A 344 -8.91 -1.12 0.85
CA ALA A 344 -9.69 -1.74 -0.23
C ALA A 344 -11.15 -1.94 0.16
N LYS A 345 -11.42 -2.45 1.38
CA LYS A 345 -12.77 -2.65 1.94
C LYS A 345 -13.57 -1.34 2.01
N HIS A 346 -12.91 -0.20 2.16
CA HIS A 346 -13.49 1.14 2.22
C HIS A 346 -13.40 1.92 0.90
N HIS A 347 -13.45 1.24 -0.24
CA HIS A 347 -13.50 1.84 -1.58
C HIS A 347 -12.27 2.66 -2.00
N THR A 348 -11.15 2.55 -1.31
CA THR A 348 -9.88 3.14 -1.76
C THR A 348 -9.44 2.48 -3.05
N LYS A 349 -9.16 3.29 -4.09
CA LYS A 349 -8.83 2.79 -5.42
C LYS A 349 -7.36 2.50 -5.62
N VAL A 350 -6.48 3.26 -4.97
CA VAL A 350 -5.01 3.14 -5.04
C VAL A 350 -4.43 3.37 -3.65
N TYR A 351 -3.36 2.65 -3.34
CA TYR A 351 -2.63 2.78 -2.08
C TYR A 351 -1.13 2.95 -2.35
N CYS A 352 -0.59 4.15 -2.08
CA CYS A 352 0.81 4.47 -2.29
C CYS A 352 1.62 4.26 -1.01
N ARG A 353 2.53 3.29 -1.06
CA ARG A 353 3.52 3.03 -0.01
C ARG A 353 4.63 4.08 -0.06
N GLN A 354 4.92 4.72 1.05
CA GLN A 354 6.14 5.48 1.32
C GLN A 354 7.20 4.52 1.80
N THR A 355 8.21 4.17 1.00
CA THR A 355 8.55 4.58 -0.38
C THR A 355 8.87 3.38 -1.26
N LEU A 356 9.12 3.58 -2.56
CA LEU A 356 9.79 2.56 -3.38
C LEU A 356 11.21 2.32 -2.87
N ILE A 357 11.97 3.40 -2.62
CA ILE A 357 13.35 3.39 -2.13
C ILE A 357 13.59 4.66 -1.31
N GLY A 358 14.40 4.59 -0.27
CA GLY A 358 14.69 5.69 0.65
C GLY A 358 13.92 5.61 1.96
N GLY A 359 14.54 6.07 3.04
CA GLY A 359 14.04 5.89 4.41
C GLY A 359 14.11 4.43 4.87
N ASN A 360 13.78 4.19 6.15
CA ASN A 360 13.69 2.82 6.68
C ASN A 360 12.45 2.07 6.18
N TYR A 361 11.46 2.74 5.60
CA TYR A 361 10.21 2.14 5.10
C TYR A 361 10.25 1.83 3.59
N GLY A 362 11.41 1.94 2.93
CA GLY A 362 11.55 1.62 1.51
C GLY A 362 11.19 0.17 1.19
N LEU A 363 10.45 -0.04 0.09
CA LEU A 363 10.26 -1.38 -0.46
C LEU A 363 11.58 -2.00 -0.91
N LEU A 364 12.51 -1.15 -1.35
CA LEU A 364 13.89 -1.52 -1.66
C LEU A 364 14.83 -0.89 -0.63
N ASP A 365 15.88 -1.60 -0.30
CA ASP A 365 16.97 -1.08 0.50
C ASP A 365 17.66 0.09 -0.22
N THR A 366 17.93 1.17 0.50
CA THR A 366 18.42 2.44 -0.06
C THR A 366 19.77 2.32 -0.74
N ASP A 367 20.67 1.51 -0.21
CA ASP A 367 22.04 1.41 -0.67
C ASP A 367 22.26 0.27 -1.66
N THR A 368 21.58 -0.86 -1.45
CA THR A 368 21.78 -2.08 -2.23
C THR A 368 20.71 -2.32 -3.29
N PHE A 369 19.58 -1.61 -3.23
CA PHE A 369 18.39 -1.81 -4.06
C PHE A 369 17.74 -3.20 -3.92
N VAL A 370 18.19 -3.98 -2.94
CA VAL A 370 17.62 -5.31 -2.66
C VAL A 370 16.23 -5.16 -2.05
N PRO A 371 15.23 -5.97 -2.49
CA PRO A 371 13.89 -5.93 -1.93
C PRO A 371 13.84 -6.25 -0.44
N ASN A 372 13.18 -5.39 0.34
CA ASN A 372 12.76 -5.67 1.71
C ASN A 372 11.50 -6.56 1.72
N PRO A 373 11.10 -7.13 2.87
CA PRO A 373 9.94 -8.03 2.97
C PRO A 373 8.64 -7.44 2.39
N ASP A 374 8.36 -6.17 2.62
CA ASP A 374 7.15 -5.51 2.12
C ASP A 374 7.06 -5.45 0.61
N TYR A 375 8.18 -5.45 -0.09
CA TYR A 375 8.20 -5.54 -1.54
C TYR A 375 7.53 -6.84 -2.04
N TYR A 376 7.89 -7.97 -1.44
CA TYR A 376 7.31 -9.27 -1.82
C TYR A 376 5.85 -9.39 -1.41
N SER A 377 5.48 -8.79 -0.27
CA SER A 377 4.10 -8.67 0.19
C SER A 377 3.25 -7.87 -0.80
N ALA A 378 3.73 -6.72 -1.26
CA ALA A 378 3.10 -5.90 -2.28
C ALA A 378 2.98 -6.63 -3.63
N LEU A 379 4.05 -7.34 -4.03
CA LEU A 379 4.08 -8.06 -5.30
C LEU A 379 3.10 -9.24 -5.32
N LEU A 380 2.96 -9.99 -4.21
CA LEU A 380 1.95 -11.03 -4.09
C LEU A 380 0.54 -10.45 -4.11
N TRP A 381 0.30 -9.37 -3.37
CA TRP A 381 -0.98 -8.65 -3.47
C TRP A 381 -1.30 -8.28 -4.92
N ASN A 382 -0.34 -7.63 -5.59
CA ASN A 382 -0.52 -7.19 -6.98
C ASN A 382 -0.80 -8.33 -7.96
N ARG A 383 -0.25 -9.54 -7.71
CA ARG A 383 -0.43 -10.71 -8.59
C ARG A 383 -1.70 -11.50 -8.32
N LEU A 384 -2.21 -11.46 -7.09
CA LEU A 384 -3.25 -12.37 -6.63
C LEU A 384 -4.59 -11.68 -6.34
N MET A 385 -4.57 -10.45 -5.78
CA MET A 385 -5.76 -9.73 -5.35
C MET A 385 -6.34 -8.92 -6.51
N GLY A 386 -7.48 -9.34 -7.03
CA GLY A 386 -8.18 -8.65 -8.13
C GLY A 386 -8.96 -7.42 -7.65
N LYS A 387 -9.60 -6.73 -8.58
CA LYS A 387 -10.29 -5.45 -8.32
C LYS A 387 -11.52 -5.57 -7.42
N VAL A 388 -12.24 -6.67 -7.48
CA VAL A 388 -13.49 -6.86 -6.72
C VAL A 388 -13.16 -7.32 -5.32
N VAL A 389 -13.58 -6.56 -4.33
CA VAL A 389 -13.45 -6.87 -2.91
C VAL A 389 -14.68 -7.64 -2.45
N LEU A 390 -14.47 -8.73 -1.72
CA LEU A 390 -15.50 -9.55 -1.12
C LEU A 390 -15.54 -9.35 0.40
N ARG A 391 -16.72 -9.50 0.99
CA ARG A 391 -16.86 -9.43 2.44
C ARG A 391 -16.43 -10.76 3.06
N VAL A 392 -15.60 -10.70 4.09
CA VAL A 392 -15.26 -11.85 4.96
C VAL A 392 -15.78 -11.58 6.35
N VAL A 393 -16.46 -12.56 6.94
CA VAL A 393 -16.91 -12.53 8.34
C VAL A 393 -16.00 -13.42 9.15
N ASN A 394 -15.32 -12.83 10.14
CA ASN A 394 -14.46 -13.48 11.11
C ASN A 394 -14.88 -13.02 12.52
N SER A 395 -15.70 -13.80 13.20
CA SER A 395 -16.26 -13.42 14.52
C SER A 395 -15.48 -13.97 15.71
N ALA A 396 -14.54 -14.88 15.49
CA ALA A 396 -13.98 -15.71 16.58
C ALA A 396 -12.46 -15.54 16.79
N ALA A 397 -11.77 -14.78 15.93
CA ALA A 397 -10.31 -14.72 15.94
C ALA A 397 -9.82 -13.27 15.74
N PRO A 398 -9.77 -12.43 16.78
CA PRO A 398 -9.39 -11.02 16.65
C PRO A 398 -7.95 -10.82 16.13
N HIS A 399 -7.02 -11.73 16.46
CA HIS A 399 -5.64 -11.70 15.99
C HIS A 399 -5.46 -12.24 14.56
N LEU A 400 -6.49 -12.80 13.94
CA LEU A 400 -6.45 -13.21 12.53
C LEU A 400 -7.15 -12.18 11.66
N ARG A 401 -6.37 -11.36 10.93
CA ARG A 401 -6.90 -10.39 9.96
C ARG A 401 -7.19 -11.12 8.64
N THR A 402 -8.31 -10.79 8.00
CA THR A 402 -8.80 -11.57 6.85
C THR A 402 -9.36 -10.65 5.77
N TYR A 403 -8.94 -10.85 4.52
CA TYR A 403 -9.37 -10.08 3.37
C TYR A 403 -9.57 -11.00 2.17
N ALA A 404 -10.63 -10.79 1.39
CA ALA A 404 -10.89 -11.59 0.20
C ALA A 404 -11.21 -10.72 -1.01
N HIS A 405 -10.67 -11.11 -2.14
CA HIS A 405 -10.90 -10.50 -3.45
C HIS A 405 -11.20 -11.58 -4.48
N CYS A 406 -11.86 -11.22 -5.57
CA CYS A 406 -11.79 -12.04 -6.77
C CYS A 406 -10.32 -12.19 -7.17
N THR A 407 -9.91 -13.36 -7.66
CA THR A 407 -8.53 -13.58 -8.10
C THR A 407 -8.22 -12.70 -9.30
N LYS A 408 -7.03 -12.11 -9.32
CA LYS A 408 -6.60 -11.21 -10.39
C LYS A 408 -6.44 -11.97 -11.71
N ASP A 409 -7.01 -11.42 -12.77
CA ASP A 409 -6.91 -11.85 -14.18
C ASP A 409 -7.33 -13.31 -14.48
N ARG A 410 -7.92 -14.01 -13.52
CA ARG A 410 -8.46 -15.37 -13.68
C ARG A 410 -9.67 -15.63 -12.78
N ALA A 411 -10.37 -16.73 -13.01
CA ALA A 411 -11.49 -17.15 -12.16
C ALA A 411 -11.02 -17.52 -10.74
N GLY A 412 -11.95 -17.42 -9.78
CA GLY A 412 -11.72 -17.83 -8.41
C GLY A 412 -11.68 -16.68 -7.41
N VAL A 413 -11.39 -17.04 -6.18
CA VAL A 413 -11.29 -16.12 -5.02
C VAL A 413 -9.91 -16.26 -4.39
N THR A 414 -9.32 -15.12 -4.06
CA THR A 414 -8.08 -15.05 -3.27
C THR A 414 -8.41 -14.56 -1.87
N LEU A 415 -8.00 -15.34 -0.86
CA LEU A 415 -8.10 -15.03 0.55
C LEU A 415 -6.72 -14.69 1.12
N LEU A 416 -6.60 -13.59 1.82
CA LEU A 416 -5.44 -13.21 2.60
C LEU A 416 -5.74 -13.44 4.09
N LEU A 417 -4.85 -14.16 4.76
CA LEU A 417 -4.83 -14.39 6.19
C LEU A 417 -3.55 -13.79 6.78
N ILE A 418 -3.69 -12.98 7.85
CA ILE A 418 -2.58 -12.38 8.59
C ILE A 418 -2.73 -12.77 10.05
N ASN A 419 -1.87 -13.63 10.56
CA ASN A 419 -1.90 -14.08 11.95
C ASN A 419 -0.95 -13.23 12.81
N LEU A 420 -1.52 -12.32 13.59
CA LEU A 420 -0.80 -11.44 14.51
C LEU A 420 -0.50 -12.10 15.87
N SER A 421 -1.03 -13.29 16.13
CA SER A 421 -0.80 -13.99 17.42
C SER A 421 0.61 -14.54 17.49
N THR A 422 1.23 -14.41 18.65
CA THR A 422 2.54 -15.02 18.97
C THR A 422 2.44 -16.49 19.41
N GLN A 423 1.22 -17.01 19.67
CA GLN A 423 1.02 -18.32 20.30
C GLN A 423 -0.03 -19.19 19.60
N ILE A 424 -0.99 -18.58 18.87
CA ILE A 424 -2.13 -19.29 18.34
C ILE A 424 -1.90 -19.65 16.87
N GLN A 425 -1.90 -20.94 16.56
CA GLN A 425 -2.08 -21.47 15.22
C GLN A 425 -3.58 -21.57 14.93
N TYR A 426 -4.03 -21.03 13.79
CA TYR A 426 -5.42 -21.18 13.39
C TYR A 426 -5.58 -22.29 12.34
N LYS A 427 -6.57 -23.18 12.55
CA LYS A 427 -7.12 -24.05 11.52
C LYS A 427 -8.40 -23.45 11.00
N VAL A 428 -8.43 -23.11 9.74
CA VAL A 428 -9.47 -22.31 9.11
C VAL A 428 -10.31 -23.17 8.18
N ASN A 429 -11.61 -23.16 8.40
CA ASN A 429 -12.63 -23.71 7.51
C ASN A 429 -13.34 -22.56 6.79
N ILE A 430 -13.56 -22.69 5.48
CA ILE A 430 -14.17 -21.64 4.65
C ILE A 430 -15.60 -22.04 4.28
N HIS A 431 -16.55 -21.12 4.51
CA HIS A 431 -17.93 -21.21 4.03
C HIS A 431 -18.21 -20.12 3.00
N SER A 432 -19.07 -20.43 2.03
CA SER A 432 -19.57 -19.49 1.02
C SER A 432 -21.04 -19.21 1.23
N THR A 433 -21.45 -17.94 1.21
CA THR A 433 -22.89 -17.59 1.27
C THR A 433 -23.65 -17.98 0.01
N ALA A 434 -22.97 -18.13 -1.13
CA ALA A 434 -23.61 -18.53 -2.40
C ALA A 434 -24.20 -19.94 -2.36
N GLU A 435 -23.67 -20.83 -1.52
CA GLU A 435 -24.18 -22.20 -1.38
C GLU A 435 -25.46 -22.27 -0.53
N THR A 436 -25.63 -21.36 0.42
CA THR A 436 -26.83 -21.30 1.28
C THR A 436 -28.07 -20.79 0.53
N SER A 437 -27.93 -19.98 -0.50
CA SER A 437 -29.04 -19.42 -1.27
C SER A 437 -29.64 -20.40 -2.29
N LEU A 438 -28.92 -21.43 -2.71
CA LEU A 438 -29.43 -22.48 -3.62
C LEU A 438 -30.24 -23.55 -2.91
N GLN A 439 -30.14 -23.68 -1.57
CA GLN A 439 -30.90 -24.69 -0.80
C GLN A 439 -32.25 -24.20 -0.27
N VAL A 440 -32.62 -22.94 -0.44
CA VAL A 440 -33.93 -22.41 0.03
C VAL A 440 -35.08 -22.74 -0.93
N GLY A 441 -34.83 -23.38 -2.06
CA GLY A 441 -35.83 -23.73 -3.08
C GLY A 441 -36.51 -25.10 -2.90
N GLU A 442 -36.09 -25.98 -1.99
CA GLU A 442 -36.73 -27.31 -1.84
C GLU A 442 -37.20 -27.60 -0.41
N LYS A 443 -38.49 -27.81 -0.33
CA LYS A 443 -39.39 -28.31 0.71
C LYS A 443 -38.83 -28.84 2.02
N LYS A 444 -39.40 -28.26 3.12
CA LYS A 444 -39.43 -28.80 4.48
C LYS A 444 -39.71 -30.31 4.52
N VAL A 445 -38.75 -31.09 5.00
CA VAL A 445 -39.05 -32.36 5.71
C VAL A 445 -38.18 -32.38 6.98
N HIS A 446 -38.88 -32.41 8.11
CA HIS A 446 -38.26 -32.59 9.42
C HIS A 446 -37.54 -33.94 9.48
N ASN A 447 -36.25 -33.95 9.76
CA ASN A 447 -35.65 -35.01 10.56
C ASN A 447 -34.35 -34.53 11.24
N LYS A 448 -34.39 -34.59 12.58
CA LYS A 448 -33.23 -34.37 13.47
C LYS A 448 -32.28 -35.57 13.40
N LYS A 449 -31.39 -35.59 12.42
CA LYS A 449 -30.14 -36.39 12.49
C LYS A 449 -29.17 -35.83 11.47
N SER A 450 -28.10 -35.29 11.98
CA SER A 450 -26.81 -35.05 11.30
C SER A 450 -26.33 -33.61 11.19
N PHE A 451 -25.97 -33.04 12.31
CA PHE A 451 -25.05 -31.89 12.33
C PHE A 451 -23.66 -32.31 11.80
N ALA A 452 -23.29 -33.58 11.96
CA ALA A 452 -22.02 -34.14 11.47
C ALA A 452 -22.03 -34.44 9.95
N ARG A 453 -23.20 -34.59 9.31
CA ARG A 453 -23.32 -34.86 7.87
C ARG A 453 -23.31 -33.57 7.04
N SER A 454 -23.82 -32.48 7.62
CA SER A 454 -23.83 -31.14 7.00
C SER A 454 -22.43 -30.57 6.75
N ILE A 455 -21.43 -30.93 7.58
CA ILE A 455 -20.05 -30.50 7.41
C ILE A 455 -19.37 -31.20 6.23
N LYS A 456 -19.82 -32.40 5.84
CA LYS A 456 -19.29 -33.13 4.68
C LYS A 456 -19.89 -32.69 3.34
N GLU A 457 -21.07 -32.11 3.34
CA GLU A 457 -21.80 -31.73 2.12
C GLU A 457 -21.64 -30.23 1.74
N SER A 458 -21.15 -29.38 2.65
CA SER A 458 -20.97 -27.95 2.40
C SER A 458 -19.75 -27.58 1.54
N VAL A 459 -18.99 -28.57 1.05
CA VAL A 459 -17.90 -28.39 0.09
C VAL A 459 -18.21 -29.16 -1.21
N SER A 460 -19.45 -29.15 -1.67
CA SER A 460 -19.75 -29.68 -3.00
C SER A 460 -19.48 -28.61 -4.05
N TRP A 461 -18.29 -28.66 -4.60
CA TRP A 461 -17.93 -27.93 -5.80
C TRP A 461 -18.69 -28.56 -6.97
N VAL A 462 -19.57 -27.80 -7.59
CA VAL A 462 -20.23 -28.23 -8.85
C VAL A 462 -19.17 -28.23 -9.94
N GLY A 463 -18.39 -29.29 -10.01
CA GLY A 463 -17.52 -29.61 -11.13
C GLY A 463 -18.26 -30.53 -12.09
N THR A 464 -18.39 -30.13 -13.34
CA THR A 464 -18.73 -31.02 -14.47
C THR A 464 -17.90 -32.29 -14.39
N LYS A 465 -18.54 -33.45 -14.50
CA LYS A 465 -17.91 -34.77 -14.63
C LYS A 465 -16.85 -34.75 -15.74
N SER A 466 -15.61 -34.64 -15.38
CA SER A 466 -14.46 -34.99 -16.22
C SER A 466 -13.34 -35.46 -15.29
N SER A 467 -12.96 -36.70 -15.48
CA SER A 467 -11.78 -37.45 -15.01
C SER A 467 -10.74 -36.72 -14.15
N ASP A 468 -10.49 -37.21 -12.92
CA ASP A 468 -9.25 -37.14 -12.12
C ASP A 468 -8.42 -35.83 -12.07
N VAL A 469 -9.06 -34.66 -12.08
CA VAL A 469 -8.41 -33.43 -11.69
C VAL A 469 -8.48 -33.34 -10.15
N THR A 470 -7.38 -33.60 -9.48
CA THR A 470 -7.24 -33.31 -8.03
C THR A 470 -7.59 -31.84 -7.82
N LEU A 471 -8.74 -31.58 -7.20
CA LEU A 471 -9.19 -30.23 -6.85
C LEU A 471 -8.17 -29.65 -5.87
N SER A 472 -7.33 -28.74 -6.31
CA SER A 472 -6.27 -28.13 -5.52
C SER A 472 -6.51 -26.62 -5.37
N ARG A 473 -6.08 -26.10 -4.22
CA ARG A 473 -5.90 -24.66 -3.98
C ARG A 473 -4.42 -24.33 -4.00
N GLU A 474 -4.11 -23.07 -4.25
CA GLU A 474 -2.74 -22.54 -4.21
C GLU A 474 -2.51 -21.84 -2.89
N GLU A 475 -1.42 -22.14 -2.22
CA GLU A 475 -1.01 -21.49 -0.97
C GLU A 475 0.33 -20.78 -1.13
N TYR A 476 0.38 -19.51 -0.68
CA TYR A 476 1.57 -18.67 -0.65
C TYR A 476 1.79 -18.25 0.81
N HIS A 477 2.61 -19.02 1.52
CA HIS A 477 2.86 -18.83 2.95
C HIS A 477 4.16 -18.06 3.16
N LEU A 478 4.03 -16.86 3.74
CA LEU A 478 5.14 -15.97 4.08
C LEU A 478 5.49 -16.10 5.55
N THR A 479 6.76 -16.34 5.82
CA THR A 479 7.32 -16.43 7.17
C THR A 479 8.65 -15.68 7.25
N PRO A 480 9.04 -15.14 8.42
CA PRO A 480 10.35 -14.51 8.57
C PRO A 480 11.47 -15.55 8.56
N GLU A 481 12.62 -15.19 8.01
CA GLU A 481 13.81 -16.05 8.07
C GLU A 481 14.22 -16.27 9.54
N GLY A 482 14.50 -17.53 9.89
CA GLY A 482 14.88 -17.94 11.25
C GLY A 482 13.80 -17.73 12.32
N GLY A 483 12.54 -17.51 11.96
CA GLY A 483 11.46 -17.16 12.90
C GLY A 483 11.56 -15.76 13.51
N ASN A 484 12.52 -14.94 13.09
CA ASN A 484 12.72 -13.59 13.59
C ASN A 484 11.89 -12.57 12.81
N ILE A 485 10.83 -12.05 13.41
CA ILE A 485 9.95 -11.04 12.77
C ILE A 485 10.68 -9.74 12.40
N LYS A 486 11.83 -9.46 12.99
CA LYS A 486 12.70 -8.33 12.62
C LYS A 486 13.70 -8.68 11.51
N SER A 487 13.62 -9.88 10.92
CA SER A 487 14.43 -10.21 9.76
C SER A 487 14.09 -9.32 8.56
N ARG A 488 15.11 -8.86 7.85
CA ARG A 488 14.98 -8.14 6.57
C ARG A 488 14.81 -9.09 5.37
N THR A 489 14.74 -10.38 5.63
CA THR A 489 14.49 -11.43 4.66
C THR A 489 13.30 -12.28 5.07
N MET A 490 12.61 -12.84 4.08
CA MET A 490 11.44 -13.69 4.29
C MET A 490 11.47 -14.93 3.41
N LEU A 491 10.69 -15.92 3.82
CA LEU A 491 10.49 -17.15 3.07
C LEU A 491 9.10 -17.19 2.46
N LEU A 492 9.01 -17.76 1.27
CA LEU A 492 7.76 -18.18 0.64
C LEU A 492 7.71 -19.71 0.59
N ASN A 493 6.73 -20.31 1.27
CA ASN A 493 6.59 -21.77 1.37
C ASN A 493 7.89 -22.45 1.82
N GLY A 494 8.59 -21.86 2.80
CA GLY A 494 9.86 -22.35 3.34
C GLY A 494 11.10 -22.07 2.47
N LYS A 495 10.95 -21.43 1.30
CA LYS A 495 12.06 -21.04 0.42
C LYS A 495 12.40 -19.57 0.58
N LEU A 496 13.67 -19.26 0.81
CA LEU A 496 14.15 -17.89 0.97
C LEU A 496 13.94 -17.07 -0.31
N LEU A 497 13.37 -15.89 -0.17
CA LEU A 497 13.21 -14.93 -1.27
C LEU A 497 14.47 -14.06 -1.36
N ARG A 498 15.26 -14.30 -2.40
CA ARG A 498 16.45 -13.50 -2.76
C ARG A 498 16.45 -13.24 -4.25
N LEU A 499 17.03 -12.13 -4.66
CA LEU A 499 17.31 -11.89 -6.07
C LEU A 499 18.15 -13.01 -6.66
N THR A 500 17.96 -13.30 -7.93
CA THR A 500 18.86 -14.20 -8.68
C THR A 500 20.24 -13.56 -8.85
N GLU A 501 21.21 -14.30 -9.32
CA GLU A 501 22.55 -13.75 -9.62
C GLU A 501 22.50 -12.63 -10.67
N THR A 502 21.49 -12.62 -11.53
CA THR A 502 21.24 -11.57 -12.52
C THR A 502 20.41 -10.39 -11.97
N GLY A 503 20.05 -10.43 -10.69
CA GLY A 503 19.23 -9.39 -10.04
C GLY A 503 17.74 -9.47 -10.37
N ASP A 504 17.26 -10.59 -10.91
CA ASP A 504 15.86 -10.78 -11.19
C ASP A 504 15.08 -11.16 -9.92
N ILE A 505 13.81 -10.76 -9.89
CA ILE A 505 12.89 -11.15 -8.82
C ILE A 505 12.65 -12.66 -8.88
N PRO A 506 12.79 -13.40 -7.75
CA PRO A 506 12.60 -14.84 -7.74
C PRO A 506 11.16 -15.24 -8.11
N SER A 507 11.00 -16.47 -8.57
CA SER A 507 9.67 -17.03 -8.82
C SER A 507 8.87 -17.12 -7.52
N LEU A 508 7.67 -16.52 -7.53
CA LEU A 508 6.72 -16.61 -6.43
C LEU A 508 5.71 -17.73 -6.73
N SER A 509 6.17 -18.97 -6.64
CA SER A 509 5.36 -20.16 -6.95
C SER A 509 4.56 -20.62 -5.71
N PRO A 510 3.27 -21.03 -5.89
CA PRO A 510 2.48 -21.58 -4.80
C PRO A 510 2.93 -22.98 -4.40
N ALA A 511 2.59 -23.36 -3.18
CA ALA A 511 2.41 -24.76 -2.81
C ALA A 511 0.98 -25.19 -3.17
N LEU A 512 0.82 -26.35 -3.76
CA LEU A 512 -0.50 -26.92 -4.04
C LEU A 512 -0.97 -27.75 -2.84
N ALA A 513 -2.19 -27.48 -2.38
CA ALA A 513 -2.82 -28.21 -1.30
C ALA A 513 -4.18 -28.75 -1.75
N ASN A 514 -4.59 -29.88 -1.20
CA ASN A 514 -5.92 -30.44 -1.46
C ASN A 514 -6.99 -29.45 -0.98
N LEU A 515 -8.00 -29.21 -1.82
CA LEU A 515 -9.05 -28.26 -1.51
C LEU A 515 -9.77 -28.53 -0.19
N ASN A 516 -9.98 -29.81 0.15
CA ASN A 516 -10.68 -30.26 1.33
C ASN A 516 -9.79 -30.39 2.58
N SER A 517 -8.46 -30.21 2.47
CA SER A 517 -7.59 -30.23 3.64
C SER A 517 -7.78 -28.97 4.47
N PRO A 518 -7.65 -29.02 5.82
CA PRO A 518 -7.71 -27.83 6.65
C PRO A 518 -6.65 -26.79 6.23
N ILE A 519 -7.02 -25.51 6.27
CA ILE A 519 -6.07 -24.43 6.07
C ILE A 519 -5.45 -24.12 7.43
N SER A 520 -4.13 -24.30 7.54
CA SER A 520 -3.38 -23.94 8.73
C SER A 520 -2.62 -22.66 8.52
N ILE A 521 -2.63 -21.78 9.52
CA ILE A 521 -1.78 -20.59 9.54
C ILE A 521 -1.09 -20.46 10.90
N GLU A 522 0.21 -20.50 10.87
CA GLU A 522 1.10 -20.48 12.03
C GLU A 522 1.09 -19.10 12.71
N PRO A 523 1.48 -18.99 14.00
CA PRO A 523 1.73 -17.71 14.64
C PRO A 523 2.68 -16.84 13.84
N LEU A 524 2.45 -15.52 13.85
CA LEU A 524 3.31 -14.52 13.23
C LEU A 524 3.65 -14.84 11.77
N SER A 525 2.64 -15.25 11.00
CA SER A 525 2.79 -15.55 9.57
C SER A 525 1.65 -14.97 8.72
N ILE A 526 1.85 -14.97 7.42
CA ILE A 526 0.93 -14.44 6.43
C ILE A 526 0.68 -15.49 5.36
N LYS A 527 -0.55 -15.67 4.92
CA LYS A 527 -0.87 -16.63 3.88
C LYS A 527 -1.86 -16.05 2.87
N PHE A 528 -1.47 -16.07 1.57
CA PHE A 528 -2.43 -15.90 0.49
C PHE A 528 -2.87 -17.28 0.01
N ILE A 529 -4.17 -17.43 -0.25
CA ILE A 529 -4.76 -18.68 -0.67
C ILE A 529 -5.65 -18.40 -1.88
N VAL A 530 -5.38 -19.08 -2.99
CA VAL A 530 -6.20 -18.96 -4.19
C VAL A 530 -7.04 -20.21 -4.33
N PHE A 531 -8.34 -20.01 -4.49
CA PHE A 531 -9.33 -21.03 -4.78
C PHE A 531 -9.79 -20.88 -6.24
N PRO A 532 -9.14 -21.57 -7.21
CA PRO A 532 -9.38 -21.32 -8.65
C PRO A 532 -10.81 -21.59 -9.09
N ASN A 533 -11.48 -22.55 -8.45
CA ASN A 533 -12.82 -23.00 -8.81
C ASN A 533 -13.89 -22.55 -7.79
N PHE A 534 -13.60 -21.51 -6.99
CA PHE A 534 -14.56 -21.00 -6.02
C PHE A 534 -15.76 -20.39 -6.76
N ASN A 535 -16.96 -20.94 -6.53
CA ASN A 535 -18.17 -20.41 -7.13
C ASN A 535 -18.51 -19.05 -6.49
N SER A 536 -18.25 -17.98 -7.22
CA SER A 536 -18.57 -16.61 -6.81
C SER A 536 -19.22 -15.86 -7.96
N PRO A 537 -20.54 -15.67 -7.92
CA PRO A 537 -21.26 -14.84 -8.90
C PRO A 537 -20.69 -13.43 -9.00
N SER A 538 -20.16 -12.89 -7.89
CA SER A 538 -19.51 -11.58 -7.86
C SER A 538 -18.20 -11.52 -8.62
N CYS A 539 -17.53 -12.65 -8.83
CA CYS A 539 -16.27 -12.76 -9.57
C CYS A 539 -16.46 -13.21 -11.03
N SER A 540 -17.68 -13.53 -11.44
CA SER A 540 -17.98 -13.82 -12.84
C SER A 540 -17.80 -12.54 -13.68
N ARG A 541 -17.16 -12.67 -14.84
CA ARG A 541 -16.91 -11.56 -15.78
C ARG A 541 -18.19 -11.06 -16.42
#